data_19c52f794954bdfe8a492297892015d0
#
_entry.id   19c52f794954bdfe8a492297892015d0
#
_cell.length_a   1.000
_cell.length_b   1.000
_cell.length_c   1.000
_cell.angle_alpha   90.00
_cell.angle_beta   90.00
_cell.angle_gamma   90.00
#
_symmetry.space_group_name_H-M   'P 1'
#
loop_
_entity.id
_entity.type
_entity.pdbx_description
1 polymer ?
#
loop_
_entity_poly.entity_id
_entity_poly.type
_entity_poly.pdbx_seq_one_letter_code
_entity_poly.pdbx_strand_id
1 'polypeptide(L)'
;MSFDNVPIPGLGDLTPPPRPRVPDAPVKITARARKSFWAKVRRTESSCWVWTGAVSSEGYGRITWTMPNGKEKTMSTHRFALHLAYGKPLPPGLVGDHGCNTPLCVRVHPDHVRLRSQSDNLAWAVDAKRAAGRQRTVDSTRRRHTSLTQRALLLGDTTEDSDDEPTLFSLGDN
;
A
#
# COMPACT_ATOMS: atom_id res chain seq x y z
N MET A 1 -20.10 -36.47 -24.08
CA MET A 1 -20.07 -37.28 -22.82
C MET A 1 -19.61 -36.37 -21.72
N SER A 2 -20.55 -35.96 -20.88
CA SER A 2 -20.28 -35.03 -19.76
C SER A 2 -19.76 -35.88 -18.59
N PHE A 3 -18.57 -35.57 -18.12
CA PHE A 3 -18.07 -36.20 -16.91
C PHE A 3 -18.71 -35.47 -15.73
N ASP A 4 -19.78 -36.04 -15.20
CA ASP A 4 -20.39 -35.58 -13.96
C ASP A 4 -19.39 -35.65 -12.85
N ASN A 5 -19.24 -34.52 -12.17
CA ASN A 5 -18.37 -34.35 -10.99
C ASN A 5 -18.98 -35.16 -9.83
N VAL A 6 -18.67 -36.45 -9.75
CA VAL A 6 -19.13 -37.32 -8.66
C VAL A 6 -18.33 -36.97 -7.40
N PRO A 7 -18.94 -36.49 -6.32
CA PRO A 7 -18.24 -36.25 -5.06
C PRO A 7 -17.66 -37.57 -4.53
N ILE A 8 -16.39 -37.63 -4.27
CA ILE A 8 -15.73 -38.81 -3.65
C ILE A 8 -16.11 -38.77 -2.18
N PRO A 9 -16.90 -39.78 -1.68
CA PRO A 9 -17.25 -39.84 -0.26
C PRO A 9 -15.99 -40.00 0.59
N GLY A 10 -15.81 -39.16 1.61
CA GLY A 10 -14.71 -39.24 2.54
C GLY A 10 -13.54 -38.30 2.28
N LEU A 11 -13.48 -37.58 1.14
CA LEU A 11 -12.60 -36.44 1.00
C LEU A 11 -13.31 -35.22 1.59
N GLY A 12 -13.21 -35.03 2.89
CA GLY A 12 -13.59 -33.78 3.52
C GLY A 12 -12.85 -32.61 2.87
N ASP A 13 -13.38 -31.41 3.00
CA ASP A 13 -12.79 -30.19 2.45
C ASP A 13 -11.30 -30.12 2.78
N LEU A 14 -10.44 -30.46 1.80
CA LEU A 14 -8.99 -30.45 1.92
C LEU A 14 -8.41 -29.03 1.82
N THR A 15 -9.26 -28.01 1.87
CA THR A 15 -8.74 -26.64 1.98
C THR A 15 -7.98 -26.51 3.31
N PRO A 16 -6.66 -26.31 3.26
CA PRO A 16 -5.92 -26.17 4.50
C PRO A 16 -6.47 -24.95 5.24
N PRO A 17 -6.62 -25.02 6.57
CA PRO A 17 -7.11 -23.91 7.34
C PRO A 17 -6.28 -22.67 7.01
N PRO A 18 -6.89 -21.47 6.92
CA PRO A 18 -6.16 -20.24 6.64
C PRO A 18 -5.03 -20.11 7.66
N ARG A 19 -3.81 -19.97 7.17
CA ARG A 19 -2.64 -19.83 8.05
C ARG A 19 -2.90 -18.68 9.01
N PRO A 20 -2.67 -18.87 10.33
CA PRO A 20 -2.81 -17.80 11.29
C PRO A 20 -1.92 -16.64 10.83
N ARG A 21 -2.51 -15.46 10.69
CA ARG A 21 -1.78 -14.26 10.30
C ARG A 21 -0.92 -13.83 11.49
N VAL A 22 0.36 -14.13 11.41
CA VAL A 22 1.34 -13.66 12.38
C VAL A 22 1.36 -12.13 12.32
N PRO A 23 1.28 -11.42 13.47
CA PRO A 23 1.46 -9.97 13.48
C PRO A 23 2.76 -9.59 12.78
N ASP A 24 2.76 -8.52 12.02
CA ASP A 24 3.99 -7.99 11.44
C ASP A 24 5.02 -7.79 12.56
N ALA A 25 6.21 -8.35 12.40
CA ALA A 25 7.30 -8.11 13.34
C ALA A 25 7.54 -6.60 13.47
N PRO A 26 7.90 -6.09 14.66
CA PRO A 26 8.14 -4.68 14.87
C PRO A 26 9.12 -4.14 13.82
N VAL A 27 8.67 -3.19 13.04
CA VAL A 27 9.50 -2.55 12.00
C VAL A 27 10.27 -1.41 12.63
N LYS A 28 11.59 -1.55 12.77
CA LYS A 28 12.45 -0.48 13.26
C LYS A 28 12.84 0.44 12.12
N ILE A 29 12.23 1.62 12.08
CA ILE A 29 12.54 2.67 11.11
C ILE A 29 13.59 3.59 11.73
N THR A 30 14.77 3.67 11.09
CA THR A 30 15.86 4.55 11.53
C THR A 30 15.57 6.01 11.14
N ALA A 31 16.18 6.97 11.85
CA ALA A 31 16.08 8.39 11.50
C ALA A 31 16.55 8.65 10.05
N ARG A 32 17.63 7.97 9.62
CA ARG A 32 18.12 8.03 8.23
C ARG A 32 17.06 7.55 7.23
N ALA A 33 16.37 6.45 7.53
CA ALA A 33 15.30 5.92 6.66
C ALA A 33 14.12 6.89 6.55
N ARG A 34 13.72 7.51 7.68
CA ARG A 34 12.68 8.55 7.73
C ARG A 34 13.07 9.75 6.85
N LYS A 35 14.27 10.30 7.05
CA LYS A 35 14.78 11.42 6.24
C LYS A 35 14.81 11.07 4.74
N SER A 36 15.33 9.89 4.39
CA SER A 36 15.37 9.42 2.99
C SER A 36 13.98 9.21 2.38
N PHE A 37 12.99 8.83 3.19
CA PHE A 37 11.61 8.70 2.76
C PHE A 37 11.02 10.06 2.41
N TRP A 38 11.06 11.02 3.33
CA TRP A 38 10.49 12.34 3.14
C TRP A 38 11.15 13.13 2.01
N ALA A 39 12.46 12.97 1.80
CA ALA A 39 13.18 13.58 0.68
C ALA A 39 12.64 13.15 -0.71
N LYS A 40 11.87 12.05 -0.77
CA LYS A 40 11.28 11.51 -2.00
C LYS A 40 9.76 11.65 -2.05
N VAL A 41 9.19 12.50 -1.20
CA VAL A 41 7.75 12.78 -1.19
C VAL A 41 7.54 14.21 -1.71
N ARG A 42 6.56 14.37 -2.60
CA ARG A 42 6.11 15.67 -3.09
C ARG A 42 4.62 15.83 -2.81
N ARG A 43 4.23 16.97 -2.26
CA ARG A 43 2.84 17.34 -2.09
C ARG A 43 2.30 17.84 -3.43
N THR A 44 1.02 17.60 -3.71
CA THR A 44 0.35 18.03 -4.94
C THR A 44 -0.91 18.81 -4.61
N GLU A 45 -1.41 19.60 -5.53
CA GLU A 45 -2.68 20.33 -5.39
C GLU A 45 -3.87 19.40 -5.14
N SER A 46 -3.83 18.17 -5.66
CA SER A 46 -4.82 17.13 -5.39
C SER A 46 -4.79 16.61 -3.95
N SER A 47 -4.05 17.22 -3.04
CA SER A 47 -3.83 16.80 -1.65
C SER A 47 -3.13 15.44 -1.49
N CYS A 48 -2.68 14.78 -2.56
CA CYS A 48 -1.84 13.60 -2.48
C CYS A 48 -0.40 13.98 -2.12
N TRP A 49 0.24 13.12 -1.32
CA TRP A 49 1.69 13.16 -1.13
C TRP A 49 2.31 12.06 -1.96
N VAL A 50 2.90 12.45 -3.08
CA VAL A 50 3.30 11.52 -4.13
C VAL A 50 4.75 11.07 -3.94
N TRP A 51 4.96 9.76 -3.95
CA TRP A 51 6.28 9.16 -3.91
C TRP A 51 6.99 9.32 -5.25
N THR A 52 8.21 9.85 -5.23
CA THR A 52 9.05 10.08 -6.43
C THR A 52 10.18 9.06 -6.59
N GLY A 53 10.37 8.16 -5.63
CA GLY A 53 11.40 7.14 -5.67
C GLY A 53 11.02 5.89 -6.50
N ALA A 54 11.66 4.77 -6.18
CA ALA A 54 11.49 3.51 -6.91
C ALA A 54 10.05 2.99 -6.87
N VAL A 55 9.61 2.40 -7.99
CA VAL A 55 8.27 1.82 -8.17
C VAL A 55 8.42 0.35 -8.52
N SER A 56 7.65 -0.52 -7.85
CA SER A 56 7.60 -1.96 -8.12
C SER A 56 6.90 -2.26 -9.45
N SER A 57 7.02 -3.51 -9.91
CA SER A 57 6.25 -4.03 -11.05
C SER A 57 4.74 -3.93 -10.85
N GLU A 58 4.27 -3.98 -9.60
CA GLU A 58 2.85 -3.86 -9.25
C GLU A 58 2.34 -2.42 -9.22
N GLY A 59 3.19 -1.43 -9.50
CA GLY A 59 2.84 -0.01 -9.53
C GLY A 59 2.90 0.70 -8.18
N TYR A 60 3.30 0.03 -7.09
CA TYR A 60 3.44 0.67 -5.79
C TYR A 60 4.85 1.23 -5.57
N GLY A 61 4.96 2.31 -4.83
CA GLY A 61 6.24 2.82 -4.38
C GLY A 61 6.97 1.80 -3.50
N ARG A 62 8.30 1.71 -3.63
CA ARG A 62 9.17 0.84 -2.83
C ARG A 62 10.23 1.63 -2.11
N ILE A 63 10.45 1.28 -0.86
CA ILE A 63 11.56 1.78 -0.05
C ILE A 63 12.33 0.61 0.53
N THR A 64 13.66 0.72 0.48
CA THR A 64 14.60 -0.20 1.13
C THR A 64 15.48 0.60 2.08
N TRP A 65 15.70 0.08 3.28
CA TRP A 65 16.58 0.70 4.27
C TRP A 65 17.28 -0.36 5.12
N THR A 66 18.40 0.02 5.72
CA THR A 66 19.15 -0.81 6.66
C THR A 66 18.58 -0.63 8.06
N MET A 67 18.16 -1.72 8.69
CA MET A 67 17.71 -1.75 10.08
C MET A 67 18.91 -1.65 11.06
N PRO A 68 18.66 -1.35 12.35
CA PRO A 68 19.74 -1.26 13.35
C PRO A 68 20.60 -2.55 13.50
N ASN A 69 20.07 -3.70 13.12
CA ASN A 69 20.79 -4.99 13.12
C ASN A 69 21.59 -5.24 11.82
N GLY A 70 21.78 -4.23 10.98
CA GLY A 70 22.53 -4.33 9.72
C GLY A 70 21.77 -4.99 8.57
N LYS A 71 20.58 -5.57 8.80
CA LYS A 71 19.79 -6.22 7.74
C LYS A 71 18.99 -5.21 6.94
N GLU A 72 18.91 -5.42 5.65
CA GLU A 72 18.02 -4.64 4.78
C GLU A 72 16.57 -5.06 4.94
N LYS A 73 15.69 -4.09 4.93
CA LYS A 73 14.24 -4.28 4.88
C LYS A 73 13.68 -3.50 3.70
N THR A 74 12.82 -4.16 2.94
CA THR A 74 12.08 -3.55 1.81
C THR A 74 10.60 -3.64 2.08
N MET A 75 9.85 -2.57 1.81
CA MET A 75 8.39 -2.58 1.82
C MET A 75 7.80 -1.55 0.87
N SER A 76 6.48 -1.62 0.67
CA SER A 76 5.76 -0.59 -0.06
C SER A 76 5.71 0.72 0.74
N THR A 77 5.77 1.85 0.03
CA THR A 77 5.88 3.18 0.67
C THR A 77 4.65 3.58 1.46
N HIS A 78 3.46 3.19 1.03
CA HIS A 78 2.23 3.45 1.80
C HIS A 78 2.21 2.68 3.13
N ARG A 79 2.74 1.43 3.18
CA ARG A 79 2.90 0.71 4.45
C ARG A 79 3.97 1.35 5.33
N PHE A 80 5.06 1.82 4.73
CA PHE A 80 6.09 2.56 5.46
C PHE A 80 5.52 3.83 6.10
N ALA A 81 4.71 4.60 5.35
CA ALA A 81 4.00 5.77 5.87
C ALA A 81 3.07 5.42 7.04
N LEU A 82 2.31 4.33 6.93
CA LEU A 82 1.46 3.84 8.03
C LEU A 82 2.27 3.49 9.27
N HIS A 83 3.42 2.79 9.13
CA HIS A 83 4.31 2.52 10.28
C HIS A 83 4.87 3.79 10.91
N LEU A 84 5.18 4.82 10.13
CA LEU A 84 5.60 6.12 10.64
C LEU A 84 4.47 6.81 11.42
N ALA A 85 3.25 6.80 10.88
CA ALA A 85 2.10 7.46 11.48
C ALA A 85 1.67 6.78 12.80
N TYR A 86 1.60 5.45 12.80
CA TYR A 86 1.15 4.71 13.99
C TYR A 86 2.23 4.55 15.05
N GLY A 87 3.51 4.64 14.72
CA GLY A 87 4.62 4.50 15.66
C GLY A 87 4.73 3.12 16.35
N LYS A 88 3.90 2.16 15.97
CA LYS A 88 3.79 0.81 16.53
C LYS A 88 3.50 -0.20 15.42
N PRO A 89 3.63 -1.52 15.69
CA PRO A 89 3.25 -2.54 14.73
C PRO A 89 1.81 -2.36 14.26
N LEU A 90 1.60 -2.52 12.95
CA LEU A 90 0.25 -2.45 12.39
C LEU A 90 -0.59 -3.63 12.86
N PRO A 91 -1.88 -3.43 13.14
CA PRO A 91 -2.76 -4.52 13.56
C PRO A 91 -2.76 -5.66 12.52
N PRO A 92 -2.78 -6.93 12.96
CA PRO A 92 -2.82 -8.06 12.06
C PRO A 92 -4.13 -8.06 11.24
N GLY A 93 -4.06 -8.53 10.00
CA GLY A 93 -5.22 -8.64 9.13
C GLY A 93 -5.66 -7.34 8.46
N LEU A 94 -5.03 -6.21 8.81
CA LEU A 94 -5.27 -4.95 8.11
C LEU A 94 -4.28 -4.74 6.97
N VAL A 95 -4.76 -4.10 5.93
CA VAL A 95 -3.99 -3.72 4.73
C VAL A 95 -4.01 -2.21 4.56
N GLY A 96 -2.95 -1.69 3.93
CA GLY A 96 -2.95 -0.29 3.49
C GLY A 96 -3.77 -0.16 2.22
N ASP A 97 -4.84 0.62 2.29
CA ASP A 97 -5.73 0.94 1.17
C ASP A 97 -5.57 2.39 0.74
N HIS A 98 -5.75 2.65 -0.57
CA HIS A 98 -5.72 4.00 -1.15
C HIS A 98 -7.14 4.47 -1.49
N GLY A 99 -7.76 5.26 -0.62
CA GLY A 99 -9.04 5.92 -0.89
C GLY A 99 -8.99 6.82 -2.13
N CYS A 100 -7.86 7.51 -2.33
CA CYS A 100 -7.62 8.41 -3.46
C CYS A 100 -7.29 7.71 -4.79
N ASN A 101 -7.22 6.38 -4.85
CA ASN A 101 -6.84 5.61 -6.05
C ASN A 101 -5.47 5.96 -6.66
N THR A 102 -4.57 6.55 -5.89
CA THR A 102 -3.23 6.91 -6.33
C THR A 102 -2.22 5.96 -5.69
N PRO A 103 -1.72 4.92 -6.40
CA PRO A 103 -0.85 3.88 -5.83
C PRO A 103 0.47 4.41 -5.25
N LEU A 104 0.89 5.60 -5.68
CA LEU A 104 2.10 6.26 -5.20
C LEU A 104 1.83 7.32 -4.12
N CYS A 105 0.59 7.50 -3.69
CA CYS A 105 0.26 8.35 -2.55
C CYS A 105 0.76 7.73 -1.25
N VAL A 106 1.35 8.55 -0.38
CA VAL A 106 1.83 8.14 0.95
C VAL A 106 1.21 8.96 2.08
N ARG A 107 0.26 9.84 1.78
CA ARG A 107 -0.45 10.62 2.79
C ARG A 107 -1.35 9.71 3.62
N VAL A 108 -1.06 9.58 4.91
CA VAL A 108 -1.92 8.84 5.85
C VAL A 108 -3.09 9.74 6.24
N HIS A 109 -4.28 9.41 5.74
CA HIS A 109 -5.53 10.16 5.93
C HIS A 109 -6.70 9.26 5.52
N PRO A 110 -7.92 9.41 6.10
CA PRO A 110 -9.09 8.61 5.71
C PRO A 110 -9.38 8.55 4.21
N ASP A 111 -9.17 9.65 3.49
CA ASP A 111 -9.41 9.74 2.03
C ASP A 111 -8.20 9.33 1.18
N HIS A 112 -7.04 9.10 1.78
CA HIS A 112 -5.81 8.73 1.08
C HIS A 112 -5.35 7.34 1.50
N VAL A 113 -4.24 7.24 2.24
CA VAL A 113 -3.74 5.95 2.75
C VAL A 113 -4.32 5.69 4.12
N ARG A 114 -5.03 4.59 4.27
CA ARG A 114 -5.69 4.17 5.51
C ARG A 114 -5.53 2.69 5.76
N LEU A 115 -5.77 2.27 7.00
CA LEU A 115 -5.88 0.84 7.33
C LEU A 115 -7.32 0.37 7.09
N ARG A 116 -7.45 -0.79 6.46
CA ARG A 116 -8.73 -1.44 6.21
C ARG A 116 -8.60 -2.95 6.35
N SER A 117 -9.69 -3.65 6.65
CA SER A 117 -9.69 -5.11 6.59
C SER A 117 -9.56 -5.58 5.13
N GLN A 118 -9.05 -6.79 4.92
CA GLN A 118 -8.97 -7.36 3.58
C GLN A 118 -10.36 -7.55 2.95
N SER A 119 -11.36 -7.90 3.77
CA SER A 119 -12.77 -8.03 3.33
C SER A 119 -13.35 -6.70 2.86
N ASP A 120 -13.18 -5.64 3.66
CA ASP A 120 -13.70 -4.32 3.30
C ASP A 120 -12.97 -3.73 2.09
N ASN A 121 -11.67 -3.99 1.97
CA ASN A 121 -10.89 -3.58 0.81
C ASN A 121 -11.38 -4.28 -0.46
N LEU A 122 -11.71 -5.57 -0.37
CA LEU A 122 -12.24 -6.33 -1.48
C LEU A 122 -13.67 -5.87 -1.82
N ALA A 123 -14.54 -5.70 -0.83
CA ALA A 123 -15.91 -5.20 -1.03
C ALA A 123 -15.91 -3.85 -1.74
N TRP A 124 -15.06 -2.92 -1.27
CA TRP A 124 -14.92 -1.62 -1.90
C TRP A 124 -14.37 -1.69 -3.34
N ALA A 125 -13.44 -2.61 -3.62
CA ALA A 125 -12.92 -2.81 -4.96
C ALA A 125 -13.99 -3.36 -5.92
N VAL A 126 -14.90 -4.20 -5.43
CA VAL A 126 -16.05 -4.72 -6.18
C VAL A 126 -17.06 -3.60 -6.45
N ASP A 127 -17.45 -2.85 -5.42
CA ASP A 127 -18.40 -1.73 -5.53
C ASP A 127 -17.89 -0.65 -6.49
N ALA A 128 -16.62 -0.32 -6.42
CA ALA A 128 -15.96 0.59 -7.35
C ALA A 128 -15.73 0.00 -8.75
N LYS A 129 -16.30 -1.17 -9.08
CA LYS A 129 -16.14 -1.91 -10.35
C LYS A 129 -14.68 -2.19 -10.74
N ARG A 130 -13.75 -2.12 -9.78
CA ARG A 130 -12.32 -2.38 -10.01
C ARG A 130 -11.95 -3.86 -9.92
N ALA A 131 -12.74 -4.64 -9.20
CA ALA A 131 -12.58 -6.09 -9.04
C ALA A 131 -13.55 -6.89 -9.91
N ALA A 132 -14.12 -6.29 -10.96
CA ALA A 132 -15.02 -6.98 -11.88
C ALA A 132 -14.33 -8.18 -12.52
N GLY A 133 -14.40 -9.31 -11.83
CA GLY A 133 -14.22 -10.69 -12.32
C GLY A 133 -13.02 -10.98 -13.20
N ARG A 134 -11.97 -10.15 -13.22
CA ARG A 134 -11.02 -10.26 -14.26
C ARG A 134 -9.60 -10.50 -13.86
N GLN A 135 -9.22 -11.69 -14.22
CA GLN A 135 -7.88 -12.12 -14.62
C GLN A 135 -6.69 -11.48 -13.91
N ARG A 136 -6.06 -12.30 -13.09
CA ARG A 136 -4.76 -12.14 -12.44
C ARG A 136 -3.59 -11.85 -13.39
N THR A 137 -3.86 -11.69 -14.67
CA THR A 137 -2.89 -11.42 -15.73
C THR A 137 -2.92 -9.98 -16.24
N VAL A 138 -3.30 -9.01 -15.41
CA VAL A 138 -2.95 -7.64 -15.79
C VAL A 138 -1.44 -7.53 -15.69
N ASP A 139 -0.84 -7.38 -16.84
CA ASP A 139 0.59 -7.19 -17.05
C ASP A 139 1.15 -6.23 -15.98
N SER A 140 2.11 -6.70 -15.20
CA SER A 140 2.77 -5.92 -14.16
C SER A 140 3.41 -4.66 -14.74
N THR A 141 3.89 -4.72 -15.97
CA THR A 141 4.41 -3.60 -16.74
C THR A 141 3.36 -2.51 -16.92
N ARG A 142 2.14 -2.88 -17.25
CA ARG A 142 1.02 -1.94 -17.41
C ARG A 142 0.67 -1.24 -16.10
N ARG A 143 0.64 -1.95 -14.99
CA ARG A 143 0.37 -1.34 -13.67
C ARG A 143 1.42 -0.31 -13.30
N ARG A 144 2.69 -0.67 -13.46
CA ARG A 144 3.80 0.24 -13.23
C ARG A 144 3.73 1.45 -14.13
N HIS A 145 3.49 1.27 -15.41
CA HIS A 145 3.35 2.35 -16.38
C HIS A 145 2.22 3.31 -15.97
N THR A 146 1.02 2.78 -15.67
CA THR A 146 -0.12 3.60 -15.21
C THR A 146 0.23 4.44 -13.99
N SER A 147 0.90 3.86 -12.99
CA SER A 147 1.32 4.60 -11.79
C SER A 147 2.35 5.68 -12.10
N LEU A 148 3.27 5.43 -13.01
CA LEU A 148 4.28 6.41 -13.42
C LEU A 148 3.65 7.55 -14.22
N THR A 149 2.72 7.26 -15.12
CA THR A 149 1.96 8.28 -15.86
C THR A 149 1.13 9.14 -14.92
N GLN A 150 0.40 8.52 -13.99
CA GLN A 150 -0.35 9.25 -12.98
C GLN A 150 0.55 10.15 -12.13
N ARG A 151 1.74 9.64 -11.74
CA ARG A 151 2.73 10.44 -11.03
C ARG A 151 3.18 11.66 -11.84
N ALA A 152 3.50 11.48 -13.11
CA ALA A 152 3.93 12.58 -13.98
C ALA A 152 2.86 13.67 -14.09
N LEU A 153 1.58 13.28 -14.25
CA LEU A 153 0.45 14.21 -14.29
C LEU A 153 0.30 14.97 -12.97
N LEU A 154 0.40 14.27 -11.84
CA LEU A 154 0.27 14.90 -10.52
C LEU A 154 1.45 15.83 -10.18
N LEU A 155 2.65 15.52 -10.66
CA LEU A 155 3.83 16.35 -10.42
C LEU A 155 3.93 17.56 -11.36
N GLY A 156 3.23 17.56 -12.48
CA GLY A 156 3.08 18.75 -13.33
C GLY A 156 2.37 19.90 -12.60
N ASP A 157 1.51 19.57 -11.64
CA ASP A 157 0.75 20.50 -10.81
C ASP A 157 1.40 20.71 -9.41
N THR A 158 2.69 20.41 -9.23
CA THR A 158 3.34 20.56 -7.92
C THR A 158 3.70 22.02 -7.67
N THR A 159 3.23 22.57 -6.56
CA THR A 159 3.82 23.78 -5.98
C THR A 159 5.15 23.42 -5.33
N GLU A 160 6.22 24.12 -5.69
CA GLU A 160 7.51 24.03 -5.00
C GLU A 160 7.36 24.66 -3.62
N ASP A 161 6.98 23.88 -2.63
CA ASP A 161 6.97 24.33 -1.24
C ASP A 161 7.96 23.51 -0.41
N SER A 162 8.98 24.28 -0.06
CA SER A 162 9.81 24.34 1.18
C SER A 162 9.94 23.13 2.12
N ASP A 163 11.11 23.04 2.62
CA ASP A 163 11.84 22.26 3.61
C ASP A 163 11.14 21.90 4.94
N ASP A 164 9.83 22.02 5.06
CA ASP A 164 9.12 21.64 6.27
C ASP A 164 8.78 20.15 6.25
N GLU A 165 9.36 19.42 7.21
CA GLU A 165 8.98 18.04 7.51
C GLU A 165 7.47 18.01 7.81
N PRO A 166 6.66 17.30 6.99
CA PRO A 166 5.22 17.31 7.19
C PRO A 166 4.88 16.66 8.52
N THR A 167 4.29 17.42 9.43
CA THR A 167 3.69 16.85 10.64
C THR A 167 2.64 15.83 10.22
N LEU A 168 2.88 14.57 10.59
CA LEU A 168 2.04 13.40 10.25
C LEU A 168 0.66 13.44 10.91
N PHE A 169 0.43 14.39 11.80
CA PHE A 169 -0.77 14.48 12.61
C PHE A 169 -1.60 15.72 12.27
N SER A 170 -2.63 15.48 11.49
CA SER A 170 -3.92 16.14 11.69
C SER A 170 -4.97 15.03 11.78
N LEU A 171 -4.87 14.23 12.84
CA LEU A 171 -6.02 13.49 13.31
C LEU A 171 -6.81 14.53 14.11
N GLY A 172 -7.89 15.04 13.50
CA GLY A 172 -8.82 15.89 14.21
C GLY A 172 -9.30 15.16 15.46
N ASP A 173 -9.13 15.81 16.61
CA ASP A 173 -9.85 15.48 17.81
C ASP A 173 -11.35 15.60 17.51
N ASN A 174 -12.04 14.48 17.61
CA ASN A 174 -13.46 14.41 17.93
C ASN A 174 -13.76 13.04 18.51
#